data_626dadacb8ca4ed68df1ddd1ba6095f9
#
_entry.id   626dadacb8ca4ed68df1ddd1ba6095f9
#
_cell.length_a   1.000
_cell.length_b   1.000
_cell.length_c   1.000
_cell.angle_alpha   90.00
_cell.angle_beta   90.00
_cell.angle_gamma   90.00
#
_symmetry.space_group_name_H-M   'P 1'
#
loop_
_entity.id
_entity.type
_entity.pdbx_description
1 polymer ?
#
loop_
_entity_poly.entity_id
_entity_poly.type
_entity_poly.pdbx_seq_one_letter_code
_entity_poly.pdbx_strand_id
1 'polypeptide(L)'
;MKENLSIQFVYPPFPIPQTYLDEINKIDHVDIISTGMKSRKTSIAVQDKWDGENTDAGTYVIRTTRKEMTKHIDDIRRWISKVERLNIVVTDIASFKDSEIEAYEQTLKCIAEEIAKQYGQGHPVQVSIVTDRIMLDHMNNCNAGINSITLAPNGHFYLCPAFYYDDEQNEVGSIDLGSIEIKNQRLLRLENAPICRKCDAYQCRRCVWMNQKLTLELNTPSHQQCVIAHVERRASQHLLTLFNNMGLNLDQCQDIPDLNYLDPFKICTRWK
;
A
#
# COMPACT_ATOMS: atom_id res chain seq x y z
N MET A 1 17.91 19.69 -9.27
CA MET A 1 18.28 19.29 -7.90
C MET A 1 18.32 17.77 -7.90
N LYS A 2 19.42 17.16 -7.49
CA LYS A 2 19.47 15.72 -7.25
C LYS A 2 18.66 15.46 -5.97
N GLU A 3 17.63 14.64 -6.06
CA GLU A 3 16.82 14.29 -4.90
C GLU A 3 17.64 13.31 -4.02
N ASN A 4 17.64 13.53 -2.72
CA ASN A 4 18.30 12.62 -1.78
C ASN A 4 17.50 11.30 -1.73
N LEU A 5 18.20 10.18 -1.83
CA LEU A 5 17.62 8.85 -1.70
C LEU A 5 17.68 8.40 -0.24
N SER A 6 16.58 7.90 0.29
CA SER A 6 16.58 7.21 1.57
C SER A 6 16.78 5.70 1.36
N ILE A 7 17.61 5.10 2.21
CA ILE A 7 17.90 3.65 2.14
C ILE A 7 17.01 2.92 3.12
N GLN A 8 16.28 1.94 2.62
CA GLN A 8 15.52 0.98 3.42
C GLN A 8 16.29 -0.33 3.52
N PHE A 9 16.26 -0.95 4.69
CA PHE A 9 16.87 -2.26 4.90
C PHE A 9 15.82 -3.35 4.75
N VAL A 10 16.23 -4.49 4.18
CA VAL A 10 15.37 -5.66 4.05
C VAL A 10 15.03 -6.22 5.43
N TYR A 11 13.77 -6.56 5.65
CA TYR A 11 13.32 -7.23 6.87
C TYR A 11 13.41 -8.77 6.73
N PRO A 12 13.78 -9.52 7.75
CA PRO A 12 14.15 -9.09 9.10
C PRO A 12 15.42 -8.24 9.09
N PRO A 13 15.51 -7.22 9.99
CA PRO A 13 16.68 -6.39 10.06
C PRO A 13 17.90 -7.25 10.38
N PHE A 14 18.95 -7.08 9.61
CA PHE A 14 20.26 -7.68 9.88
C PHE A 14 21.20 -6.64 10.48
N PRO A 15 22.18 -7.02 11.28
CA PRO A 15 23.17 -6.08 11.74
C PRO A 15 23.91 -5.51 10.53
N ILE A 16 23.88 -4.20 10.36
CA ILE A 16 24.58 -3.54 9.25
C ILE A 16 26.05 -3.46 9.61
N PRO A 17 26.96 -4.12 8.86
CA PRO A 17 28.38 -3.98 9.10
C PRO A 17 28.82 -2.52 9.00
N GLN A 18 29.73 -2.07 9.86
CA GLN A 18 30.24 -0.70 9.82
C GLN A 18 30.87 -0.39 8.46
N THR A 19 31.50 -1.38 7.82
CA THR A 19 32.04 -1.25 6.46
C THR A 19 30.99 -0.85 5.44
N TYR A 20 29.75 -1.33 5.57
CA TYR A 20 28.65 -0.93 4.69
C TYR A 20 28.25 0.53 4.90
N LEU A 21 28.16 0.97 6.14
CA LEU A 21 27.88 2.36 6.46
C LEU A 21 28.97 3.30 5.92
N ASP A 22 30.23 2.89 6.06
CA ASP A 22 31.37 3.66 5.57
C ASP A 22 31.37 3.78 4.04
N GLU A 23 31.01 2.70 3.31
CA GLU A 23 30.90 2.74 1.86
C GLU A 23 29.68 3.55 1.37
N ILE A 24 28.54 3.42 2.05
CA ILE A 24 27.35 4.19 1.71
C ILE A 24 27.61 5.69 1.85
N ASN A 25 28.33 6.10 2.88
CA ASN A 25 28.68 7.51 3.11
C ASN A 25 29.58 8.12 2.01
N LYS A 26 30.22 7.27 1.19
CA LYS A 26 31.00 7.71 0.02
C LYS A 26 30.14 7.91 -1.23
N ILE A 27 28.90 7.41 -1.24
CA ILE A 27 27.98 7.55 -2.37
C ILE A 27 27.33 8.92 -2.32
N ASP A 28 27.56 9.75 -3.35
CA ASP A 28 26.93 11.06 -3.45
C ASP A 28 25.39 10.95 -3.46
N HIS A 29 24.75 11.77 -2.65
CA HIS A 29 23.28 11.93 -2.61
C HIS A 29 22.48 10.79 -1.99
N VAL A 30 23.08 10.00 -1.08
CA VAL A 30 22.39 8.99 -0.30
C VAL A 30 22.34 9.42 1.17
N ASP A 31 21.16 9.72 1.67
CA ASP A 31 20.91 9.90 3.11
C ASP A 31 20.53 8.56 3.73
N ILE A 32 21.28 8.13 4.74
CA ILE A 32 20.93 6.94 5.52
C ILE A 32 19.85 7.34 6.52
N ILE A 33 18.60 7.02 6.21
CA ILE A 33 17.58 7.01 7.24
C ILE A 33 17.72 5.69 7.99
N SER A 34 18.41 5.72 9.12
CA SER A 34 18.35 4.63 10.08
C SER A 34 16.89 4.47 10.50
N THR A 35 16.23 3.45 9.97
CA THR A 35 14.96 2.96 10.49
C THR A 35 15.19 2.20 11.80
N GLY A 36 16.12 2.68 12.62
CA GLY A 36 16.15 2.31 14.01
C GLY A 36 14.82 2.70 14.59
N MET A 37 13.87 1.78 14.64
CA MET A 37 12.66 1.91 15.43
C MET A 37 13.09 2.18 16.87
N LYS A 38 13.29 3.46 17.20
CA LYS A 38 13.11 3.89 18.57
C LYS A 38 11.66 3.59 18.87
N SER A 39 11.44 2.51 19.59
CA SER A 39 10.13 2.04 20.02
C SER A 39 9.32 3.20 20.59
N ARG A 40 8.46 3.80 19.77
CA ARG A 40 7.22 4.33 20.32
C ARG A 40 6.43 3.09 20.75
N LYS A 41 5.81 3.16 21.92
CA LYS A 41 5.04 2.09 22.57
C LYS A 41 3.81 1.57 21.77
N THR A 42 3.76 1.74 20.49
CA THR A 42 2.74 1.15 19.62
C THR A 42 3.29 -0.15 19.07
N SER A 43 2.91 -1.24 19.70
CA SER A 43 3.18 -2.57 19.18
C SER A 43 2.38 -2.76 17.88
N ILE A 44 3.08 -3.18 16.82
CA ILE A 44 2.45 -3.61 15.56
C ILE A 44 2.47 -5.13 15.57
N ALA A 45 1.29 -5.75 15.56
CA ALA A 45 1.16 -7.19 15.43
C ALA A 45 0.88 -7.56 13.97
N VAL A 46 1.68 -8.50 13.42
CA VAL A 46 1.48 -9.03 12.06
C VAL A 46 0.94 -10.45 12.16
N GLN A 47 -0.16 -10.73 11.48
CA GLN A 47 -0.84 -12.03 11.51
C GLN A 47 -1.23 -12.48 10.11
N ASP A 48 -1.24 -13.80 9.92
CA ASP A 48 -1.70 -14.45 8.68
C ASP A 48 -3.07 -15.15 8.86
N LYS A 49 -3.66 -15.07 10.06
CA LYS A 49 -4.94 -15.72 10.40
C LYS A 49 -5.86 -14.77 11.17
N TRP A 50 -7.16 -14.94 10.99
CA TRP A 50 -8.19 -14.13 11.62
C TRP A 50 -8.54 -14.54 13.07
N ASP A 51 -8.04 -15.66 13.55
CA ASP A 51 -8.32 -16.27 14.85
C ASP A 51 -7.43 -15.78 16.01
N GLY A 52 -6.66 -14.71 15.78
CA GLY A 52 -5.75 -14.17 16.80
C GLY A 52 -6.47 -13.56 18.01
N GLU A 53 -6.14 -14.02 19.20
CA GLU A 53 -6.72 -13.54 20.46
C GLU A 53 -6.01 -12.31 21.05
N ASN A 54 -4.84 -11.94 20.55
CA ASN A 54 -4.01 -10.92 21.15
C ASN A 54 -4.43 -9.50 20.74
N THR A 55 -5.02 -8.76 21.65
CA THR A 55 -5.63 -7.43 21.43
C THR A 55 -4.82 -6.28 22.06
N ASP A 56 -3.57 -6.50 22.46
CA ASP A 56 -2.78 -5.48 23.17
C ASP A 56 -2.07 -4.49 22.24
N ALA A 57 -2.12 -4.72 20.93
CA ALA A 57 -1.54 -3.81 19.94
C ALA A 57 -2.60 -2.86 19.39
N GLY A 58 -2.34 -1.53 19.38
CA GLY A 58 -3.23 -0.55 18.74
C GLY A 58 -3.32 -0.72 17.24
N THR A 59 -2.28 -1.31 16.60
CA THR A 59 -2.19 -1.53 15.15
C THR A 59 -1.97 -2.99 14.82
N TYR A 60 -2.83 -3.54 13.97
CA TYR A 60 -2.71 -4.88 13.43
C TYR A 60 -2.50 -4.87 11.92
N VAL A 61 -1.66 -5.78 11.43
CA VAL A 61 -1.47 -6.07 10.01
C VAL A 61 -1.89 -7.50 9.77
N ILE A 62 -2.87 -7.72 8.91
CA ILE A 62 -3.28 -9.05 8.50
C ILE A 62 -3.04 -9.26 7.01
N ARG A 63 -2.39 -10.36 6.67
CA ARG A 63 -2.17 -10.81 5.29
C ARG A 63 -3.21 -11.86 4.96
N THR A 64 -3.99 -11.63 3.91
CA THR A 64 -5.15 -12.46 3.60
C THR A 64 -5.44 -12.48 2.10
N THR A 65 -6.31 -13.39 1.67
CA THR A 65 -6.90 -13.37 0.34
C THR A 65 -8.32 -12.79 0.40
N ARG A 66 -8.84 -12.33 -0.74
CA ARG A 66 -10.23 -11.84 -0.85
C ARG A 66 -11.24 -12.89 -0.39
N LYS A 67 -11.01 -14.13 -0.78
CA LYS A 67 -11.89 -15.26 -0.41
C LYS A 67 -11.93 -15.47 1.10
N GLU A 68 -10.79 -15.42 1.75
CA GLU A 68 -10.70 -15.51 3.21
C GLU A 68 -11.33 -14.27 3.88
N MET A 69 -11.19 -13.07 3.32
CA MET A 69 -11.90 -11.88 3.84
C MET A 69 -13.40 -12.07 3.84
N THR A 70 -13.98 -12.53 2.74
CA THR A 70 -15.43 -12.79 2.65
C THR A 70 -15.88 -13.87 3.63
N LYS A 71 -15.11 -14.92 3.77
CA LYS A 71 -15.40 -16.02 4.70
C LYS A 71 -15.33 -15.59 6.17
N HIS A 72 -14.39 -14.71 6.50
CA HIS A 72 -14.11 -14.24 7.86
C HIS A 72 -14.65 -12.82 8.14
N ILE A 73 -15.71 -12.40 7.48
CA ILE A 73 -16.25 -11.05 7.64
C ILE A 73 -16.66 -10.73 9.09
N ASP A 74 -17.18 -11.70 9.82
CA ASP A 74 -17.57 -11.51 11.23
C ASP A 74 -16.35 -11.39 12.15
N ASP A 75 -15.24 -12.05 11.81
CA ASP A 75 -13.97 -11.91 12.51
C ASP A 75 -13.40 -10.51 12.25
N ILE A 76 -13.45 -10.02 11.02
CA ILE A 76 -13.02 -8.66 10.65
C ILE A 76 -13.83 -7.62 11.44
N ARG A 77 -15.15 -7.76 11.53
CA ARG A 77 -16.01 -6.87 12.33
C ARG A 77 -15.62 -6.86 13.81
N ARG A 78 -15.32 -8.04 14.37
CA ARG A 78 -14.83 -8.15 15.76
C ARG A 78 -13.48 -7.46 15.95
N TRP A 79 -12.57 -7.55 14.98
CA TRP A 79 -11.29 -6.85 15.03
C TRP A 79 -11.49 -5.33 14.96
N ILE A 80 -12.31 -4.84 14.03
CA ILE A 80 -12.62 -3.43 13.88
C ILE A 80 -13.12 -2.81 15.19
N SER A 81 -13.88 -3.56 16.00
CA SER A 81 -14.38 -3.06 17.29
C SER A 81 -13.33 -3.03 18.43
N LYS A 82 -12.11 -3.54 18.21
CA LYS A 82 -11.10 -3.70 19.26
C LYS A 82 -9.80 -2.97 19.01
N VAL A 83 -9.54 -2.55 17.78
CA VAL A 83 -8.25 -1.96 17.37
C VAL A 83 -8.41 -0.50 16.97
N GLU A 84 -7.33 0.26 17.03
CA GLU A 84 -7.29 1.62 16.50
C GLU A 84 -7.03 1.63 14.99
N ARG A 85 -6.21 0.67 14.52
CA ARG A 85 -5.88 0.54 13.10
C ARG A 85 -5.73 -0.93 12.67
N LEU A 86 -6.43 -1.29 11.59
CA LEU A 86 -6.34 -2.57 10.92
C LEU A 86 -5.79 -2.38 9.49
N ASN A 87 -4.57 -2.85 9.25
CA ASN A 87 -4.00 -2.89 7.91
C ASN A 87 -4.27 -4.25 7.26
N ILE A 88 -5.12 -4.27 6.27
CA ILE A 88 -5.42 -5.48 5.50
C ILE A 88 -4.54 -5.51 4.25
N VAL A 89 -3.74 -6.55 4.11
CA VAL A 89 -2.87 -6.79 2.96
C VAL A 89 -3.44 -7.92 2.13
N VAL A 90 -4.07 -7.56 1.02
CA VAL A 90 -4.63 -8.55 0.08
C VAL A 90 -3.50 -9.13 -0.77
N THR A 91 -3.31 -10.45 -0.69
CA THR A 91 -2.14 -11.13 -1.28
C THR A 91 -2.41 -11.74 -2.66
N ASP A 92 -3.67 -11.85 -3.08
CA ASP A 92 -4.10 -12.53 -4.30
C ASP A 92 -4.56 -11.59 -5.43
N ILE A 93 -4.02 -10.35 -5.46
CA ILE A 93 -4.40 -9.33 -6.47
C ILE A 93 -4.17 -9.83 -7.90
N ALA A 94 -3.05 -10.50 -8.15
CA ALA A 94 -2.69 -10.98 -9.48
C ALA A 94 -3.67 -12.03 -10.05
N SER A 95 -4.35 -12.77 -9.19
CA SER A 95 -5.29 -13.82 -9.57
C SER A 95 -6.77 -13.39 -9.59
N PHE A 96 -7.02 -12.10 -9.46
CA PHE A 96 -8.38 -11.54 -9.40
C PHE A 96 -9.15 -11.76 -10.71
N LYS A 97 -10.38 -12.24 -10.60
CA LYS A 97 -11.29 -12.43 -11.73
C LYS A 97 -12.44 -11.44 -11.67
N ASP A 98 -12.90 -10.96 -12.82
CA ASP A 98 -14.02 -10.02 -12.89
C ASP A 98 -15.29 -10.54 -12.21
N SER A 99 -15.52 -11.86 -12.25
CA SER A 99 -16.64 -12.49 -11.55
C SER A 99 -16.60 -12.42 -10.02
N GLU A 100 -15.46 -12.05 -9.44
CA GLU A 100 -15.27 -11.94 -7.98
C GLU A 100 -15.38 -10.50 -7.48
N ILE A 101 -15.50 -9.53 -8.39
CA ILE A 101 -15.54 -8.09 -8.07
C ILE A 101 -16.72 -7.76 -7.16
N GLU A 102 -17.91 -8.24 -7.50
CA GLU A 102 -19.13 -7.95 -6.74
C GLU A 102 -19.05 -8.46 -5.31
N ALA A 103 -18.56 -9.69 -5.13
CA ALA A 103 -18.39 -10.29 -3.79
C ALA A 103 -17.36 -9.49 -2.95
N TYR A 104 -16.26 -9.05 -3.57
CA TYR A 104 -15.27 -8.23 -2.89
C TYR A 104 -15.84 -6.86 -2.52
N GLU A 105 -16.55 -6.20 -3.44
CA GLU A 105 -17.22 -4.91 -3.17
C GLU A 105 -18.21 -5.03 -2.03
N GLN A 106 -19.01 -6.10 -1.99
CA GLN A 106 -19.96 -6.33 -0.89
C GLN A 106 -19.23 -6.54 0.44
N THR A 107 -18.11 -7.28 0.45
CA THR A 107 -17.29 -7.44 1.65
C THR A 107 -16.78 -6.09 2.15
N LEU A 108 -16.31 -5.21 1.26
CA LEU A 108 -15.84 -3.88 1.64
C LEU A 108 -16.97 -2.97 2.14
N LYS A 109 -18.19 -3.09 1.60
CA LYS A 109 -19.37 -2.37 2.11
C LYS A 109 -19.68 -2.79 3.54
N CYS A 110 -19.68 -4.08 3.84
CA CYS A 110 -19.88 -4.57 5.22
C CYS A 110 -18.79 -4.05 6.18
N ILE A 111 -17.54 -3.94 5.71
CA ILE A 111 -16.46 -3.33 6.50
C ILE A 111 -16.74 -1.84 6.73
N ALA A 112 -17.15 -1.09 5.71
CA ALA A 112 -17.48 0.32 5.82
C ALA A 112 -18.65 0.59 6.78
N GLU A 113 -19.66 -0.26 6.75
CA GLU A 113 -20.80 -0.19 7.69
C GLU A 113 -20.36 -0.40 9.14
N GLU A 114 -19.49 -1.37 9.41
CA GLU A 114 -18.97 -1.59 10.76
C GLU A 114 -18.10 -0.42 11.22
N ILE A 115 -17.24 0.13 10.33
CA ILE A 115 -16.46 1.34 10.64
C ILE A 115 -17.40 2.49 11.03
N ALA A 116 -18.43 2.77 10.22
CA ALA A 116 -19.39 3.84 10.50
C ALA A 116 -20.08 3.64 11.85
N LYS A 117 -20.49 2.41 12.17
CA LYS A 117 -21.07 2.06 13.46
C LYS A 117 -20.11 2.34 14.62
N GLN A 118 -18.82 1.98 14.50
CA GLN A 118 -17.83 2.23 15.54
C GLN A 118 -17.61 3.73 15.75
N TYR A 119 -17.53 4.52 14.68
CA TYR A 119 -17.49 5.99 14.79
C TYR A 119 -18.71 6.57 15.49
N GLY A 120 -19.92 6.08 15.18
CA GLY A 120 -21.15 6.49 15.86
C GLY A 120 -21.18 6.14 17.34
N GLN A 121 -20.41 5.17 17.78
CA GLN A 121 -20.23 4.79 19.19
C GLN A 121 -19.07 5.52 19.88
N GLY A 122 -18.38 6.45 19.20
CA GLY A 122 -17.25 7.18 19.74
C GLY A 122 -15.94 6.40 19.72
N HIS A 123 -15.85 5.30 18.95
CA HIS A 123 -14.66 4.49 18.76
C HIS A 123 -14.12 4.64 17.32
N PRO A 124 -13.31 5.67 17.04
CA PRO A 124 -12.76 5.88 15.72
C PRO A 124 -11.71 4.79 15.40
N VAL A 125 -11.89 4.10 14.27
CA VAL A 125 -11.00 3.05 13.81
C VAL A 125 -10.58 3.30 12.37
N GLN A 126 -9.34 2.99 12.03
CA GLN A 126 -8.82 3.05 10.68
C GLN A 126 -8.68 1.64 10.09
N VAL A 127 -9.18 1.44 8.86
CA VAL A 127 -9.01 0.20 8.09
C VAL A 127 -8.44 0.55 6.73
N SER A 128 -7.19 0.15 6.46
CA SER A 128 -6.38 0.67 5.35
C SER A 128 -7.07 0.65 3.98
N ILE A 129 -7.77 -0.44 3.64
CA ILE A 129 -8.44 -0.61 2.34
C ILE A 129 -9.74 0.22 2.18
N VAL A 130 -10.22 0.85 3.26
CA VAL A 130 -11.44 1.68 3.23
C VAL A 130 -11.18 3.11 3.70
N THR A 131 -10.42 3.29 4.81
CA THR A 131 -10.26 4.63 5.39
C THR A 131 -9.10 5.42 4.79
N ASP A 132 -8.06 4.76 4.25
CA ASP A 132 -6.87 5.48 3.81
C ASP A 132 -7.18 6.45 2.66
N ARG A 133 -8.10 6.09 1.74
CA ARG A 133 -8.48 6.99 0.63
C ARG A 133 -9.10 8.31 1.11
N ILE A 134 -9.94 8.28 2.13
CA ILE A 134 -10.58 9.48 2.65
C ILE A 134 -9.65 10.38 3.49
N MET A 135 -8.48 9.89 3.84
CA MET A 135 -7.46 10.62 4.59
C MET A 135 -6.38 11.23 3.67
N LEU A 136 -6.45 10.99 2.37
CA LEU A 136 -5.45 11.40 1.39
C LEU A 136 -5.99 12.46 0.45
N ASP A 137 -5.24 13.55 0.26
CA ASP A 137 -5.49 14.62 -0.69
C ASP A 137 -4.72 14.45 -2.02
N HIS A 138 -3.78 13.49 -2.07
CA HIS A 138 -3.00 13.14 -3.26
C HIS A 138 -2.62 11.67 -3.28
N MET A 139 -2.11 11.20 -4.41
CA MET A 139 -1.69 9.81 -4.60
C MET A 139 -0.60 9.42 -3.60
N ASN A 140 -0.86 8.39 -2.80
CA ASN A 140 0.11 7.79 -1.89
C ASN A 140 1.12 6.89 -2.66
N ASN A 141 1.88 7.49 -3.56
CA ASN A 141 2.86 6.77 -4.37
C ASN A 141 4.01 6.24 -3.49
N CYS A 142 4.45 5.00 -3.73
CA CYS A 142 5.53 4.41 -2.92
C CYS A 142 6.90 5.04 -3.17
N ASN A 143 7.08 5.73 -4.30
CA ASN A 143 8.31 6.41 -4.72
C ASN A 143 9.59 5.55 -4.70
N ALA A 144 9.46 4.22 -4.81
CA ALA A 144 10.60 3.30 -4.93
C ALA A 144 11.47 3.68 -6.14
N GLY A 145 12.77 3.80 -5.92
CA GLY A 145 13.74 4.25 -6.94
C GLY A 145 13.72 5.76 -7.24
N ILE A 146 12.87 6.54 -6.56
CA ILE A 146 12.84 8.01 -6.67
C ILE A 146 13.38 8.62 -5.38
N ASN A 147 12.71 8.36 -4.25
CA ASN A 147 13.06 8.89 -2.93
C ASN A 147 13.63 7.81 -2.01
N SER A 148 13.53 6.56 -2.37
CA SER A 148 14.03 5.44 -1.57
C SER A 148 14.53 4.30 -2.44
N ILE A 149 15.54 3.61 -1.93
CA ILE A 149 16.05 2.33 -2.44
C ILE A 149 16.24 1.37 -1.27
N THR A 150 16.49 0.12 -1.57
CA THR A 150 16.71 -0.93 -0.57
C THR A 150 18.13 -1.45 -0.65
N LEU A 151 18.82 -1.53 0.49
CA LEU A 151 20.05 -2.29 0.63
C LEU A 151 19.70 -3.68 1.16
N ALA A 152 20.13 -4.70 0.45
CA ALA A 152 19.92 -6.10 0.82
C ALA A 152 21.16 -6.71 1.53
N PRO A 153 21.01 -7.85 2.22
CA PRO A 153 22.11 -8.52 2.93
C PRO A 153 23.31 -8.92 2.05
N ASN A 154 23.09 -9.09 0.75
CA ASN A 154 24.13 -9.39 -0.23
C ASN A 154 24.98 -8.18 -0.64
N GLY A 155 24.77 -7.00 -0.04
CA GLY A 155 25.50 -5.77 -0.35
C GLY A 155 25.05 -5.06 -1.62
N HIS A 156 23.96 -5.50 -2.24
CA HIS A 156 23.41 -4.91 -3.45
C HIS A 156 22.21 -3.99 -3.16
N PHE A 157 22.01 -2.98 -4.02
CA PHE A 157 20.89 -2.08 -3.98
C PHE A 157 19.78 -2.54 -4.93
N TYR A 158 18.53 -2.37 -4.48
CA TYR A 158 17.30 -2.69 -5.22
C TYR A 158 16.32 -1.52 -5.15
N LEU A 159 15.42 -1.41 -6.12
CA LEU A 159 14.38 -0.38 -6.10
C LEU A 159 13.49 -0.47 -4.85
N CYS A 160 13.12 -1.70 -4.45
CA CYS A 160 12.42 -1.98 -3.19
C CYS A 160 12.68 -3.43 -2.74
N PRO A 161 12.30 -3.81 -1.51
CA PRO A 161 12.52 -5.19 -1.01
C PRO A 161 11.91 -6.28 -1.90
N ALA A 162 10.79 -6.00 -2.58
CA ALA A 162 10.12 -6.98 -3.41
C ALA A 162 10.98 -7.41 -4.61
N PHE A 163 11.79 -6.52 -5.17
CA PHE A 163 12.73 -6.88 -6.24
C PHE A 163 13.82 -7.85 -5.78
N TYR A 164 14.36 -7.65 -4.58
CA TYR A 164 15.34 -8.57 -3.99
C TYR A 164 14.74 -9.96 -3.74
N TYR A 165 13.52 -10.02 -3.17
CA TYR A 165 12.88 -11.30 -2.89
C TYR A 165 12.38 -12.03 -4.14
N ASP A 166 12.17 -11.31 -5.25
CA ASP A 166 11.75 -11.91 -6.51
C ASP A 166 12.94 -12.49 -7.28
N ASP A 167 14.00 -11.70 -7.45
CA ASP A 167 15.23 -12.12 -8.12
C ASP A 167 16.39 -11.21 -7.72
N GLU A 168 17.45 -11.78 -7.16
CA GLU A 168 18.64 -11.03 -6.75
C GLU A 168 19.39 -10.37 -7.93
N GLN A 169 19.12 -10.75 -9.17
CA GLN A 169 19.68 -10.11 -10.36
C GLN A 169 19.01 -8.77 -10.72
N ASN A 170 17.91 -8.39 -10.06
CA ASN A 170 17.26 -7.10 -10.21
C ASN A 170 17.97 -5.95 -9.46
N GLU A 171 19.25 -6.08 -9.22
CA GLU A 171 20.07 -5.08 -8.57
C GLU A 171 20.17 -3.79 -9.40
N VAL A 172 20.31 -2.66 -8.73
CA VAL A 172 20.54 -1.34 -9.33
C VAL A 172 21.89 -0.74 -8.94
N GLY A 173 22.73 -1.53 -8.31
CA GLY A 173 24.07 -1.16 -7.87
C GLY A 173 24.52 -1.98 -6.66
N SER A 174 25.74 -1.73 -6.21
CA SER A 174 26.29 -2.40 -5.04
C SER A 174 27.17 -1.46 -4.22
N ILE A 175 27.38 -1.82 -2.96
CA ILE A 175 28.31 -1.10 -2.07
C ILE A 175 29.73 -1.13 -2.62
N ASP A 176 30.15 -2.28 -3.14
CA ASP A 176 31.50 -2.46 -3.65
C ASP A 176 31.80 -1.57 -4.87
N LEU A 177 30.81 -1.36 -5.73
CA LEU A 177 30.93 -0.47 -6.89
C LEU A 177 30.82 1.00 -6.51
N GLY A 178 30.31 1.33 -5.34
CA GLY A 178 30.08 2.70 -4.89
C GLY A 178 29.13 3.51 -5.77
N SER A 179 28.30 2.81 -6.58
CA SER A 179 27.41 3.48 -7.54
C SER A 179 26.01 2.85 -7.55
N ILE A 180 25.02 3.67 -7.87
CA ILE A 180 23.63 3.26 -8.06
C ILE A 180 23.21 3.74 -9.44
N GLU A 181 22.78 2.80 -10.28
CA GLU A 181 22.29 3.08 -11.63
C GLU A 181 20.87 2.58 -11.80
N ILE A 182 19.92 3.50 -11.74
CA ILE A 182 18.50 3.20 -11.95
C ILE A 182 18.15 3.45 -13.41
N LYS A 183 17.98 2.36 -14.16
CA LYS A 183 17.56 2.43 -15.55
C LYS A 183 16.15 3.04 -15.66
N ASN A 184 15.98 3.96 -16.62
CA ASN A 184 14.66 4.57 -16.92
C ASN A 184 13.95 5.17 -15.70
N GLN A 185 14.68 5.84 -14.79
CA GLN A 185 14.13 6.45 -13.57
C GLN A 185 12.88 7.31 -13.82
N ARG A 186 12.75 7.89 -15.02
CA ARG A 186 11.55 8.66 -15.42
C ARG A 186 10.26 7.83 -15.37
N LEU A 187 10.32 6.52 -15.66
CA LEU A 187 9.16 5.64 -15.62
C LEU A 187 8.68 5.36 -14.18
N LEU A 188 9.53 5.60 -13.19
CA LEU A 188 9.16 5.43 -11.78
C LEU A 188 8.31 6.60 -11.28
N ARG A 189 8.36 7.76 -11.94
CA ARG A 189 7.67 8.98 -11.52
C ARG A 189 6.18 8.92 -11.88
N LEU A 190 5.34 9.39 -10.95
CA LEU A 190 3.88 9.40 -11.12
C LEU A 190 3.43 10.24 -12.31
N GLU A 191 4.03 11.41 -12.52
CA GLU A 191 3.70 12.32 -13.62
C GLU A 191 3.90 11.70 -15.01
N ASN A 192 4.75 10.68 -15.11
CA ASN A 192 5.01 9.95 -16.36
C ASN A 192 4.17 8.66 -16.49
N ALA A 193 3.28 8.36 -15.53
CA ALA A 193 2.41 7.19 -15.57
C ALA A 193 1.14 7.51 -16.38
N PRO A 194 0.91 6.87 -17.54
CA PRO A 194 -0.18 7.25 -18.46
C PRO A 194 -1.56 7.21 -17.82
N ILE A 195 -1.81 6.17 -17.02
CA ILE A 195 -3.10 5.91 -16.36
C ILE A 195 -3.15 6.60 -14.99
N CYS A 196 -2.09 6.41 -14.17
CA CYS A 196 -2.13 6.74 -12.75
C CYS A 196 -2.01 8.25 -12.46
N ARG A 197 -1.40 9.05 -13.35
CA ARG A 197 -1.15 10.49 -13.11
C ARG A 197 -2.40 11.33 -12.86
N LYS A 198 -3.57 10.86 -13.30
CA LYS A 198 -4.86 11.53 -13.12
C LYS A 198 -5.84 10.72 -12.28
N CYS A 199 -5.39 9.58 -11.75
CA CYS A 199 -6.23 8.70 -10.96
C CYS A 199 -6.35 9.23 -9.53
N ASP A 200 -7.55 9.18 -8.97
CA ASP A 200 -7.82 9.60 -7.61
C ASP A 200 -8.03 8.42 -6.63
N ALA A 201 -7.74 7.20 -7.03
CA ALA A 201 -7.61 6.06 -6.11
C ALA A 201 -6.31 6.19 -5.30
N TYR A 202 -6.22 7.22 -4.46
CA TYR A 202 -4.99 7.67 -3.78
C TYR A 202 -4.37 6.65 -2.84
N GLN A 203 -5.16 5.71 -2.29
CA GLN A 203 -4.67 4.61 -1.47
C GLN A 203 -3.86 3.58 -2.28
N CYS A 204 -4.03 3.54 -3.59
CA CYS A 204 -3.24 2.70 -4.49
C CYS A 204 -1.79 3.21 -4.53
N ARG A 205 -0.85 2.42 -4.00
CA ARG A 205 0.56 2.81 -3.96
C ARG A 205 1.28 2.72 -5.30
N ARG A 206 0.60 2.36 -6.37
CA ARG A 206 1.19 2.18 -7.70
C ARG A 206 2.49 1.36 -7.62
N CYS A 207 2.38 0.10 -7.18
CA CYS A 207 3.53 -0.75 -6.91
C CYS A 207 4.31 -1.05 -8.20
N VAL A 208 5.50 -0.46 -8.35
CA VAL A 208 6.34 -0.60 -9.55
C VAL A 208 6.84 -2.05 -9.73
N TRP A 209 7.09 -2.78 -8.65
CA TRP A 209 7.42 -4.19 -8.73
C TRP A 209 6.25 -5.01 -9.29
N MET A 210 5.05 -4.81 -8.78
CA MET A 210 3.85 -5.52 -9.26
C MET A 210 3.54 -5.15 -10.72
N ASN A 211 3.70 -3.87 -11.09
CA ASN A 211 3.59 -3.45 -12.49
C ASN A 211 4.56 -4.24 -13.36
N GLN A 212 5.84 -4.22 -13.06
CA GLN A 212 6.84 -4.96 -13.85
C GLN A 212 6.55 -6.45 -13.90
N LYS A 213 6.12 -7.05 -12.79
CA LYS A 213 5.81 -8.50 -12.71
C LYS A 213 4.61 -8.89 -13.57
N LEU A 214 3.57 -8.06 -13.64
CA LEU A 214 2.29 -8.39 -14.27
C LEU A 214 2.15 -7.84 -15.68
N THR A 215 2.80 -6.72 -16.00
CA THR A 215 2.65 -6.02 -17.28
C THR A 215 3.96 -5.86 -18.04
N LEU A 216 5.10 -6.24 -17.43
CA LEU A 216 6.45 -6.01 -17.93
C LEU A 216 6.82 -4.52 -18.05
N GLU A 217 6.03 -3.63 -17.45
CA GLU A 217 6.18 -2.19 -17.51
C GLU A 217 6.22 -1.57 -16.10
N LEU A 218 7.14 -0.63 -15.85
CA LEU A 218 7.28 0.00 -14.53
C LEU A 218 6.14 0.97 -14.19
N ASN A 219 5.55 1.62 -15.19
CA ASN A 219 4.59 2.70 -14.99
C ASN A 219 3.14 2.39 -15.42
N THR A 220 2.88 1.14 -15.79
CA THR A 220 1.55 0.69 -16.22
C THR A 220 1.06 -0.41 -15.29
N PRO A 221 0.03 -0.16 -14.45
CA PRO A 221 -0.52 -1.18 -13.58
C PRO A 221 -1.29 -2.24 -14.38
N SER A 222 -1.44 -3.43 -13.82
CA SER A 222 -2.32 -4.44 -14.38
C SER A 222 -3.79 -4.02 -14.24
N HIS A 223 -4.65 -4.59 -15.07
CA HIS A 223 -6.10 -4.41 -14.96
C HIS A 223 -6.60 -4.72 -13.55
N GLN A 224 -6.16 -5.84 -12.99
CA GLN A 224 -6.56 -6.30 -11.66
C GLN A 224 -6.21 -5.29 -10.56
N GLN A 225 -4.99 -4.74 -10.58
CA GLN A 225 -4.59 -3.69 -9.62
C GLN A 225 -5.51 -2.47 -9.73
N CYS A 226 -5.80 -1.99 -10.95
CA CYS A 226 -6.66 -0.84 -11.15
C CYS A 226 -8.08 -1.12 -10.65
N VAL A 227 -8.67 -2.24 -11.03
CA VAL A 227 -10.04 -2.60 -10.63
C VAL A 227 -10.17 -2.68 -9.12
N ILE A 228 -9.24 -3.36 -8.43
CA ILE A 228 -9.25 -3.47 -6.97
C ILE A 228 -9.14 -2.09 -6.32
N ALA A 229 -8.20 -1.26 -6.75
CA ALA A 229 -8.04 0.08 -6.19
C ALA A 229 -9.30 0.95 -6.36
N HIS A 230 -10.00 0.80 -7.48
CA HIS A 230 -11.26 1.53 -7.71
C HIS A 230 -12.44 0.94 -6.95
N VAL A 231 -12.48 -0.36 -6.69
CA VAL A 231 -13.47 -0.97 -5.78
C VAL A 231 -13.27 -0.44 -4.36
N GLU A 232 -12.04 -0.39 -3.87
CA GLU A 232 -11.69 0.17 -2.55
C GLU A 232 -12.05 1.67 -2.47
N ARG A 233 -11.76 2.45 -3.53
CA ARG A 233 -12.18 3.86 -3.64
C ARG A 233 -13.71 4.02 -3.48
N ARG A 234 -14.51 3.16 -4.14
CA ARG A 234 -15.97 3.20 -3.99
C ARG A 234 -16.44 2.84 -2.58
N ALA A 235 -15.75 1.91 -1.93
CA ALA A 235 -16.06 1.58 -0.53
C ALA A 235 -15.76 2.77 0.40
N SER A 236 -14.70 3.52 0.15
CA SER A 236 -14.40 4.77 0.86
C SER A 236 -15.47 5.85 0.62
N GLN A 237 -15.94 5.99 -0.61
CA GLN A 237 -17.04 6.90 -0.97
C GLN A 237 -18.36 6.49 -0.29
N HIS A 238 -18.62 5.18 -0.20
CA HIS A 238 -19.76 4.66 0.56
C HIS A 238 -19.64 4.98 2.04
N LEU A 239 -18.46 4.82 2.65
CA LEU A 239 -18.23 5.20 4.05
C LEU A 239 -18.50 6.69 4.31
N LEU A 240 -18.05 7.59 3.43
CA LEU A 240 -18.36 9.03 3.53
C LEU A 240 -19.85 9.29 3.48
N THR A 241 -20.59 8.58 2.62
CA THR A 241 -22.05 8.68 2.57
C THR A 241 -22.70 8.26 3.90
N LEU A 242 -22.20 7.18 4.51
CA LEU A 242 -22.68 6.74 5.83
C LEU A 242 -22.39 7.78 6.91
N PHE A 243 -21.19 8.35 6.94
CA PHE A 243 -20.84 9.43 7.88
C PHE A 243 -21.75 10.64 7.73
N ASN A 244 -22.00 11.11 6.51
CA ASN A 244 -22.90 12.22 6.24
C ASN A 244 -24.34 11.93 6.71
N ASN A 245 -24.85 10.73 6.47
CA ASN A 245 -26.18 10.32 6.91
C ASN A 245 -26.31 10.25 8.44
N MET A 246 -25.22 10.02 9.15
CA MET A 246 -25.16 10.00 10.61
C MET A 246 -24.89 11.38 11.20
N GLY A 247 -24.69 12.41 10.37
CA GLY A 247 -24.32 13.76 10.83
C GLY A 247 -22.90 13.84 11.38
N LEU A 248 -22.04 12.86 11.08
CA LEU A 248 -20.63 12.83 11.46
C LEU A 248 -19.84 13.66 10.45
N ASN A 249 -19.52 14.89 10.82
CA ASN A 249 -18.65 15.74 10.02
C ASN A 249 -17.21 15.59 10.55
N LEU A 250 -16.35 14.91 9.81
CA LEU A 250 -14.97 14.67 10.16
C LEU A 250 -14.09 15.62 9.35
N ASP A 251 -13.62 16.69 9.95
CA ASP A 251 -12.81 17.75 9.30
C ASP A 251 -11.53 17.23 8.61
N GLN A 252 -11.10 16.01 8.93
CA GLN A 252 -9.91 15.39 8.35
C GLN A 252 -10.21 14.55 7.10
N CYS A 253 -11.48 14.29 6.80
CA CYS A 253 -11.86 13.46 5.66
C CYS A 253 -11.86 14.27 4.37
N GLN A 254 -11.25 13.72 3.32
CA GLN A 254 -11.24 14.31 2.00
C GLN A 254 -12.45 13.84 1.19
N ASP A 255 -13.09 14.75 0.48
CA ASP A 255 -14.16 14.40 -0.45
C ASP A 255 -13.66 13.46 -1.55
N ILE A 256 -14.52 12.55 -1.97
CA ILE A 256 -14.28 11.65 -3.09
C ILE A 256 -15.31 12.00 -4.18
N PRO A 257 -14.91 12.85 -5.16
CA PRO A 257 -15.83 13.28 -6.22
C PRO A 257 -16.20 12.14 -7.15
N ASP A 258 -17.20 12.35 -7.98
CA ASP A 258 -17.49 11.43 -9.08
C ASP A 258 -16.33 11.39 -10.07
N LEU A 259 -16.08 10.20 -10.64
CA LEU A 259 -15.02 10.02 -11.62
C LEU A 259 -15.38 10.72 -12.94
N ASN A 260 -14.52 11.64 -13.38
CA ASN A 260 -14.64 12.37 -14.64
C ASN A 260 -13.55 12.01 -15.66
N TYR A 261 -12.76 10.98 -15.38
CA TYR A 261 -11.70 10.46 -16.25
C TYR A 261 -11.95 8.98 -16.58
N LEU A 262 -11.06 8.41 -17.38
CA LEU A 262 -11.15 7.01 -17.80
C LEU A 262 -11.05 6.06 -16.59
N ASP A 263 -12.20 5.51 -16.16
CA ASP A 263 -12.27 4.51 -15.12
C ASP A 263 -12.11 3.12 -15.75
N PRO A 264 -11.02 2.39 -15.46
CA PRO A 264 -10.79 1.07 -16.04
C PRO A 264 -11.89 0.07 -15.68
N PHE A 265 -12.58 0.26 -14.55
CA PHE A 265 -13.71 -0.55 -14.16
C PHE A 265 -14.94 -0.30 -15.06
N LYS A 266 -15.23 0.96 -15.41
CA LYS A 266 -16.36 1.29 -16.31
C LYS A 266 -16.12 0.85 -17.75
N ILE A 267 -14.87 0.83 -18.20
CA ILE A 267 -14.52 0.41 -19.57
C ILE A 267 -14.74 -1.07 -19.76
N CYS A 268 -14.36 -1.89 -18.79
CA CYS A 268 -14.52 -3.34 -18.85
C CYS A 268 -15.99 -3.77 -19.01
N THR A 269 -16.93 -2.97 -18.53
CA THR A 269 -18.36 -3.21 -18.71
C THR A 269 -18.90 -2.82 -20.10
N ARG A 270 -18.16 -2.00 -20.86
CA ARG A 270 -18.55 -1.54 -22.21
C ARG A 270 -18.01 -2.40 -23.36
N TRP A 271 -17.05 -3.26 -23.09
CA TRP A 271 -16.41 -4.13 -24.08
C TRP A 271 -16.99 -5.56 -24.11
N LYS A 272 -18.19 -5.74 -23.55
CA LYS A 272 -18.97 -7.00 -23.61
C LYS A 272 -19.83 -7.03 -24.84
#